data_d907d495d6d52dd0cf203edd269a32cb
#
_entry.id   d907d495d6d52dd0cf203edd269a32cb
#
_cell.length_a   1.000
_cell.length_b   1.000
_cell.length_c   1.000
_cell.angle_alpha   90.00
_cell.angle_beta   90.00
_cell.angle_gamma   90.00
#
_symmetry.space_group_name_H-M   'P 1'
#
loop_
_entity.id
_entity.type
_entity.pdbx_description
1 polymer ?
#
loop_
_entity_poly.entity_id
_entity_poly.type
_entity_poly.pdbx_seq_one_letter_code
_entity_poly.pdbx_strand_id
1 'polypeptide(L)'
;MNKLLPAFKDSLFMNFSEPSVDWLEDTLDSLINNEAVENIPILKILMGLCKTGAAIHERNLIRQTIAFLLGLKNGSLTEEQIAVYRKKVFKNQKRALQELERILIVLNQQIDVQHSQILGLFYRAYVDQKIDWNTFCELDEINRRMFTSDYDVLFNFALFEETETQHTDRYRIDRLTSLGLLQPMEGKQTWKDVEDGTTKYELSSIGEIFYQYGNCARIEKLEK
;
A
#
# COMPACT_ATOMS: atom_id res chain seq x y z
N MET A 1 7.35 23.53 -2.30
CA MET A 1 6.27 22.90 -1.53
C MET A 1 4.88 23.42 -1.87
N ASN A 2 4.67 24.70 -2.23
CA ASN A 2 3.32 25.26 -2.44
C ASN A 2 2.46 24.63 -3.58
N LYS A 3 3.02 23.90 -4.54
CA LYS A 3 2.28 23.33 -5.67
C LYS A 3 2.07 21.80 -5.61
N LEU A 4 2.90 21.07 -4.86
CA LEU A 4 2.86 19.61 -4.80
C LEU A 4 1.58 19.09 -4.14
N LEU A 5 1.22 19.64 -2.98
CA LEU A 5 0.09 19.16 -2.21
C LEU A 5 -1.28 19.39 -2.91
N PRO A 6 -1.55 20.56 -3.52
CA PRO A 6 -2.74 20.74 -4.36
C PRO A 6 -2.77 19.78 -5.55
N ALA A 7 -1.66 19.61 -6.27
CA ALA A 7 -1.57 18.71 -7.41
C ALA A 7 -1.76 17.23 -7.00
N PHE A 8 -1.22 16.82 -5.87
CA PHE A 8 -1.45 15.48 -5.32
C PHE A 8 -2.93 15.26 -5.03
N LYS A 9 -3.57 16.21 -4.35
CA LYS A 9 -5.02 16.19 -4.09
C LYS A 9 -5.81 16.06 -5.38
N ASP A 10 -5.49 16.86 -6.40
CA ASP A 10 -6.20 16.82 -7.68
C ASP A 10 -6.01 15.48 -8.37
N SER A 11 -4.81 14.90 -8.31
CA SER A 11 -4.50 13.58 -8.88
C SER A 11 -5.27 12.43 -8.25
N LEU A 12 -5.58 12.51 -6.94
CA LEU A 12 -6.37 11.47 -6.25
C LEU A 12 -7.81 11.38 -6.77
N PHE A 13 -8.36 12.49 -7.30
CA PHE A 13 -9.75 12.62 -7.71
C PHE A 13 -9.96 12.69 -9.22
N MET A 14 -8.88 12.63 -9.99
CA MET A 14 -9.00 12.59 -11.45
C MET A 14 -9.54 11.24 -11.90
N ASN A 15 -10.49 11.29 -12.84
CA ASN A 15 -10.79 10.17 -13.71
C ASN A 15 -9.74 10.18 -14.83
N PHE A 16 -8.66 9.42 -14.65
CA PHE A 16 -7.74 9.09 -15.75
C PHE A 16 -7.89 7.61 -16.06
N SER A 17 -7.63 7.25 -17.32
CA SER A 17 -7.46 5.86 -17.71
C SER A 17 -6.53 5.18 -16.71
N GLU A 18 -6.90 3.99 -16.24
CA GLU A 18 -6.19 3.28 -15.18
C GLU A 18 -4.68 3.31 -15.43
N PRO A 19 -3.87 3.65 -14.40
CA PRO A 19 -2.44 3.54 -14.51
C PRO A 19 -2.12 2.09 -14.85
N SER A 20 -1.38 1.85 -15.92
CA SER A 20 -0.95 0.50 -16.29
C SER A 20 0.11 -0.01 -15.30
N VAL A 21 0.05 -1.30 -14.96
CA VAL A 21 1.10 -1.97 -14.17
C VAL A 21 2.43 -1.89 -14.92
N ASP A 22 2.40 -1.87 -16.25
CA ASP A 22 3.57 -1.71 -17.12
C ASP A 22 4.38 -0.46 -16.77
N TRP A 23 3.73 0.59 -16.24
CA TRP A 23 4.43 1.81 -15.79
C TRP A 23 5.41 1.58 -14.64
N LEU A 24 5.27 0.51 -13.86
CA LEU A 24 6.24 0.16 -12.81
C LEU A 24 7.46 -0.58 -13.39
N GLU A 25 7.26 -1.28 -14.51
CA GLU A 25 8.31 -2.02 -15.23
C GLU A 25 9.05 -1.12 -16.23
N ASP A 26 8.41 -0.04 -16.68
CA ASP A 26 8.95 0.94 -17.58
C ASP A 26 10.17 1.68 -17.00
N THR A 27 11.11 2.03 -17.87
CA THR A 27 12.19 2.95 -17.48
C THR A 27 11.60 4.33 -17.20
N LEU A 28 12.20 5.07 -16.27
CA LEU A 28 11.72 6.40 -15.94
C LEU A 28 11.70 7.33 -17.17
N ASP A 29 12.63 7.13 -18.10
CA ASP A 29 12.73 7.92 -19.32
C ASP A 29 11.56 7.66 -20.29
N SER A 30 11.01 6.42 -20.32
CA SER A 30 9.78 6.11 -21.07
C SER A 30 8.55 6.73 -20.39
N LEU A 31 8.50 6.73 -19.05
CA LEU A 31 7.41 7.36 -18.30
C LEU A 31 7.36 8.89 -18.48
N ILE A 32 8.52 9.54 -18.51
CA ILE A 32 8.62 11.00 -18.71
C ILE A 32 8.07 11.45 -20.07
N ASN A 33 8.08 10.56 -21.05
CA ASN A 33 7.57 10.82 -22.41
C ASN A 33 6.16 10.26 -22.65
N ASN A 34 5.52 9.70 -21.61
CA ASN A 34 4.19 9.15 -21.73
C ASN A 34 3.13 10.24 -21.45
N GLU A 35 2.33 10.59 -22.48
CA GLU A 35 1.29 11.62 -22.39
C GLU A 35 0.25 11.30 -21.29
N ALA A 36 -0.08 10.04 -21.04
CA ALA A 36 -1.01 9.65 -20.00
C ALA A 36 -0.47 9.98 -18.60
N VAL A 37 0.84 9.81 -18.39
CA VAL A 37 1.54 10.15 -17.15
C VAL A 37 1.65 11.67 -16.98
N GLU A 38 1.94 12.40 -18.06
CA GLU A 38 2.01 13.88 -18.04
C GLU A 38 0.67 14.55 -17.69
N ASN A 39 -0.45 13.89 -17.94
CA ASN A 39 -1.77 14.41 -17.61
C ASN A 39 -2.11 14.31 -16.12
N ILE A 40 -1.36 13.56 -15.32
CA ILE A 40 -1.57 13.45 -13.88
C ILE A 40 -0.87 14.62 -13.18
N PRO A 41 -1.60 15.53 -12.50
CA PRO A 41 -1.06 16.80 -11.99
C PRO A 41 0.18 16.66 -11.12
N ILE A 42 0.19 15.68 -10.19
CA ILE A 42 1.35 15.44 -9.32
C ILE A 42 2.55 14.96 -10.11
N LEU A 43 2.35 14.02 -11.04
CA LEU A 43 3.44 13.45 -11.83
C LEU A 43 4.03 14.51 -12.77
N LYS A 44 3.21 15.36 -13.35
CA LYS A 44 3.65 16.49 -14.18
C LYS A 44 4.59 17.43 -13.42
N ILE A 45 4.28 17.74 -12.15
CA ILE A 45 5.15 18.59 -11.32
C ILE A 45 6.45 17.86 -10.98
N LEU A 46 6.37 16.59 -10.55
CA LEU A 46 7.55 15.80 -10.21
C LEU A 46 8.48 15.60 -11.40
N MET A 47 7.93 15.31 -12.58
CA MET A 47 8.70 15.18 -13.82
C MET A 47 9.33 16.52 -14.25
N GLY A 48 8.63 17.63 -14.05
CA GLY A 48 9.19 18.96 -14.28
C GLY A 48 10.44 19.23 -13.41
N LEU A 49 10.45 18.77 -12.18
CA LEU A 49 11.63 18.82 -11.31
C LEU A 49 12.75 17.93 -11.82
N CYS A 50 12.44 16.73 -12.32
CA CYS A 50 13.43 15.81 -12.87
C CYS A 50 14.14 16.35 -14.13
N LYS A 51 13.45 17.07 -15.01
CA LYS A 51 14.01 17.68 -16.23
C LYS A 51 15.11 18.72 -15.91
N THR A 52 15.20 19.24 -14.69
CA THR A 52 16.22 20.21 -14.25
C THR A 52 17.47 19.58 -13.66
N GLY A 53 17.69 18.27 -13.84
CA GLY A 53 18.88 17.56 -13.33
C GLY A 53 18.65 16.86 -11.98
N ALA A 54 17.46 16.42 -11.77
CA ALA A 54 17.00 15.81 -10.52
C ALA A 54 17.84 14.63 -10.06
N ALA A 55 18.07 14.58 -8.77
CA ALA A 55 18.73 13.50 -8.07
C ALA A 55 17.90 12.19 -8.14
N ILE A 56 18.56 11.06 -7.86
CA ILE A 56 17.95 9.73 -7.75
C ILE A 56 16.68 9.74 -6.88
N HIS A 57 16.63 10.63 -5.91
CA HIS A 57 15.56 10.77 -4.95
C HIS A 57 14.21 11.21 -5.57
N GLU A 58 14.24 12.21 -6.48
CA GLU A 58 13.01 12.65 -7.16
C GLU A 58 12.49 11.59 -8.14
N ARG A 59 13.40 10.85 -8.77
CA ARG A 59 13.05 9.70 -9.61
C ARG A 59 12.36 8.60 -8.81
N ASN A 60 12.85 8.31 -7.60
CA ASN A 60 12.21 7.37 -6.71
C ASN A 60 10.81 7.85 -6.31
N LEU A 61 10.65 9.11 -5.94
CA LEU A 61 9.35 9.66 -5.55
C LEU A 61 8.30 9.55 -6.68
N ILE A 62 8.69 9.72 -7.94
CA ILE A 62 7.78 9.49 -9.09
C ILE A 62 7.31 8.04 -9.10
N ARG A 63 8.21 7.06 -9.01
CA ARG A 63 7.87 5.63 -9.02
C ARG A 63 6.95 5.26 -7.84
N GLN A 64 7.26 5.75 -6.66
CA GLN A 64 6.46 5.52 -5.46
C GLN A 64 5.06 6.15 -5.59
N THR A 65 4.98 7.35 -6.19
CA THR A 65 3.69 8.02 -6.43
C THR A 65 2.85 7.24 -7.45
N ILE A 66 3.45 6.73 -8.51
CA ILE A 66 2.76 5.87 -9.50
C ILE A 66 2.24 4.61 -8.81
N ALA A 67 3.09 3.91 -8.06
CA ALA A 67 2.70 2.69 -7.34
C ALA A 67 1.53 2.94 -6.36
N PHE A 68 1.57 4.04 -5.64
CA PHE A 68 0.48 4.46 -4.76
C PHE A 68 -0.83 4.71 -5.52
N LEU A 69 -0.76 5.42 -6.65
CA LEU A 69 -1.94 5.68 -7.49
C LEU A 69 -2.50 4.40 -8.10
N LEU A 70 -1.65 3.45 -8.49
CA LEU A 70 -2.07 2.11 -8.92
C LEU A 70 -2.86 1.39 -7.81
N GLY A 71 -2.33 1.34 -6.60
CA GLY A 71 -3.03 0.75 -5.46
C GLY A 71 -4.35 1.44 -5.15
N LEU A 72 -4.37 2.77 -5.14
CA LEU A 72 -5.59 3.57 -4.91
C LEU A 72 -6.66 3.32 -5.97
N LYS A 73 -6.27 3.16 -7.24
CA LYS A 73 -7.18 3.00 -8.38
C LYS A 73 -7.52 1.54 -8.69
N ASN A 74 -6.95 0.60 -7.97
CA ASN A 74 -7.30 -0.81 -8.13
C ASN A 74 -8.80 -1.01 -7.87
N GLY A 75 -9.54 -1.30 -8.94
CA GLY A 75 -11.00 -1.20 -8.98
C GLY A 75 -11.50 0.25 -9.00
N SER A 76 -12.25 0.63 -10.02
CA SER A 76 -12.72 2.01 -10.24
C SER A 76 -13.40 2.62 -9.01
N LEU A 77 -12.96 3.81 -8.59
CA LEU A 77 -13.69 4.62 -7.60
C LEU A 77 -14.98 5.11 -8.25
N THR A 78 -16.12 4.82 -7.67
CA THR A 78 -17.38 5.37 -8.15
C THR A 78 -17.42 6.89 -7.91
N GLU A 79 -18.15 7.61 -8.74
CA GLU A 79 -18.34 9.06 -8.56
C GLU A 79 -18.94 9.39 -7.18
N GLU A 80 -19.79 8.50 -6.66
CA GLU A 80 -20.39 8.60 -5.35
C GLU A 80 -19.32 8.54 -4.22
N GLN A 81 -18.40 7.58 -4.29
CA GLN A 81 -17.29 7.43 -3.34
C GLN A 81 -16.38 8.67 -3.37
N ILE A 82 -16.06 9.14 -4.57
CA ILE A 82 -15.28 10.37 -4.78
C ILE A 82 -16.00 11.57 -4.17
N ALA A 83 -17.31 11.70 -4.39
CA ALA A 83 -18.11 12.81 -3.87
C ALA A 83 -18.20 12.81 -2.33
N VAL A 84 -18.40 11.63 -1.73
CA VAL A 84 -18.41 11.45 -0.27
C VAL A 84 -17.07 11.83 0.35
N TYR A 85 -15.97 11.35 -0.24
CA TYR A 85 -14.63 11.66 0.25
C TYR A 85 -14.29 13.15 0.06
N ARG A 86 -14.60 13.74 -1.10
CA ARG A 86 -14.46 15.19 -1.32
C ARG A 86 -15.20 15.99 -0.26
N LYS A 87 -16.45 15.63 0.05
CA LYS A 87 -17.25 16.29 1.08
C LYS A 87 -16.60 16.19 2.46
N LYS A 88 -16.03 15.04 2.80
CA LYS A 88 -15.27 14.81 4.05
C LYS A 88 -14.01 15.68 4.12
N VAL A 89 -13.23 15.71 3.04
CA VAL A 89 -12.03 16.55 2.91
C VAL A 89 -12.34 18.04 3.01
N PHE A 90 -13.40 18.51 2.35
CA PHE A 90 -13.79 19.92 2.40
C PHE A 90 -14.35 20.34 3.77
N LYS A 91 -14.90 19.41 4.56
CA LYS A 91 -15.40 19.70 5.90
C LYS A 91 -14.28 20.11 6.87
N ASN A 92 -13.06 19.57 6.70
CA ASN A 92 -11.88 19.95 7.49
C ASN A 92 -10.63 19.98 6.60
N GLN A 93 -10.51 21.04 5.81
CA GLN A 93 -9.43 21.20 4.84
C GLN A 93 -8.04 21.12 5.46
N LYS A 94 -7.84 21.66 6.67
CA LYS A 94 -6.54 21.62 7.35
C LYS A 94 -6.13 20.18 7.67
N ARG A 95 -7.05 19.37 8.22
CA ARG A 95 -6.80 17.97 8.53
C ARG A 95 -6.51 17.15 7.27
N ALA A 96 -7.30 17.35 6.23
CA ALA A 96 -7.09 16.67 4.96
C ALA A 96 -5.73 16.98 4.33
N LEU A 97 -5.28 18.23 4.39
CA LEU A 97 -3.96 18.61 3.92
C LEU A 97 -2.86 17.93 4.73
N GLN A 98 -3.00 17.80 6.05
CA GLN A 98 -2.05 17.08 6.91
C GLN A 98 -2.03 15.58 6.60
N GLU A 99 -3.18 14.97 6.33
CA GLU A 99 -3.26 13.56 5.90
C GLU A 99 -2.51 13.34 4.58
N LEU A 100 -2.72 14.20 3.58
CA LEU A 100 -2.04 14.13 2.29
C LEU A 100 -0.53 14.43 2.39
N GLU A 101 -0.14 15.37 3.24
CA GLU A 101 1.27 15.68 3.51
C GLU A 101 1.98 14.47 4.11
N ARG A 102 1.35 13.77 5.07
CA ARG A 102 1.89 12.54 5.63
C ARG A 102 2.11 11.48 4.55
N ILE A 103 1.15 11.26 3.66
CA ILE A 103 1.29 10.29 2.56
C ILE A 103 2.49 10.65 1.68
N LEU A 104 2.63 11.91 1.27
CA LEU A 104 3.77 12.34 0.46
C LEU A 104 5.12 12.14 1.16
N ILE A 105 5.18 12.37 2.48
CA ILE A 105 6.38 12.10 3.28
C ILE A 105 6.69 10.60 3.28
N VAL A 106 5.69 9.76 3.48
CA VAL A 106 5.85 8.30 3.47
C VAL A 106 6.35 7.84 2.10
N LEU A 107 5.72 8.26 1.01
CA LEU A 107 6.13 7.91 -0.36
C LEU A 107 7.57 8.31 -0.64
N ASN A 108 7.99 9.47 -0.14
CA ASN A 108 9.36 9.96 -0.30
C ASN A 108 10.41 9.13 0.46
N GLN A 109 10.01 8.37 1.46
CA GLN A 109 10.86 7.51 2.29
C GLN A 109 10.89 6.05 1.83
N GLN A 110 9.96 5.63 0.96
CA GLN A 110 9.90 4.26 0.47
C GLN A 110 10.99 3.98 -0.58
N ILE A 111 11.45 2.74 -0.59
CA ILE A 111 12.40 2.21 -1.58
C ILE A 111 11.66 1.26 -2.53
N ASP A 112 10.93 0.31 -1.98
CA ASP A 112 10.21 -0.71 -2.75
C ASP A 112 8.81 -0.22 -3.14
N VAL A 113 8.50 -0.31 -4.42
CA VAL A 113 7.21 0.15 -4.98
C VAL A 113 6.02 -0.63 -4.43
N GLN A 114 6.24 -1.88 -4.00
CA GLN A 114 5.19 -2.71 -3.41
C GLN A 114 4.63 -2.09 -2.13
N HIS A 115 5.47 -1.49 -1.27
CA HIS A 115 5.01 -0.78 -0.08
C HIS A 115 4.07 0.38 -0.43
N SER A 116 4.42 1.15 -1.46
CA SER A 116 3.61 2.28 -1.91
C SER A 116 2.31 1.84 -2.58
N GLN A 117 2.32 0.73 -3.31
CA GLN A 117 1.11 0.15 -3.89
C GLN A 117 0.13 -0.31 -2.79
N ILE A 118 0.63 -1.04 -1.79
CA ILE A 118 -0.17 -1.49 -0.65
C ILE A 118 -0.68 -0.30 0.17
N LEU A 119 0.14 0.73 0.36
CA LEU A 119 -0.30 1.98 0.99
C LEU A 119 -1.46 2.63 0.22
N GLY A 120 -1.44 2.57 -1.12
CA GLY A 120 -2.54 3.03 -1.97
C GLY A 120 -3.83 2.25 -1.74
N LEU A 121 -3.74 0.92 -1.58
CA LEU A 121 -4.88 0.05 -1.24
C LEU A 121 -5.47 0.39 0.14
N PHE A 122 -4.63 0.60 1.15
CA PHE A 122 -5.10 1.03 2.48
C PHE A 122 -5.74 2.41 2.44
N TYR A 123 -5.18 3.32 1.66
CA TYR A 123 -5.79 4.64 1.49
C TYR A 123 -7.13 4.55 0.78
N ARG A 124 -7.28 3.61 -0.17
CA ARG A 124 -8.57 3.28 -0.78
C ARG A 124 -9.58 2.81 0.25
N ALA A 125 -9.21 1.86 1.12
CA ALA A 125 -10.08 1.38 2.20
C ALA A 125 -10.49 2.52 3.15
N TYR A 126 -9.59 3.47 3.43
CA TYR A 126 -9.90 4.68 4.19
C TYR A 126 -10.89 5.62 3.46
N VAL A 127 -10.69 5.85 2.17
CA VAL A 127 -11.61 6.64 1.32
C VAL A 127 -12.99 6.02 1.30
N ASP A 128 -13.07 4.70 1.18
CA ASP A 128 -14.30 3.90 1.18
C ASP A 128 -14.94 3.77 2.57
N GLN A 129 -14.34 4.38 3.61
CA GLN A 129 -14.81 4.34 5.01
C GLN A 129 -14.86 2.92 5.60
N LYS A 130 -14.06 2.00 5.08
CA LYS A 130 -13.89 0.63 5.59
C LYS A 130 -12.97 0.60 6.82
N ILE A 131 -12.02 1.53 6.87
CA ILE A 131 -11.12 1.76 7.99
C ILE A 131 -11.11 3.25 8.34
N ASP A 132 -10.75 3.58 9.56
CA ASP A 132 -10.54 4.96 9.98
C ASP A 132 -9.08 5.42 9.75
N TRP A 133 -8.81 6.69 10.04
CA TRP A 133 -7.46 7.26 9.85
C TRP A 133 -6.41 6.64 10.79
N ASN A 134 -6.81 6.26 12.02
CA ASN A 134 -5.87 5.66 12.97
C ASN A 134 -5.46 4.27 12.50
N THR A 135 -6.42 3.47 12.07
CA THR A 135 -6.18 2.15 11.46
C THR A 135 -5.31 2.27 10.21
N PHE A 136 -5.58 3.26 9.34
CA PHE A 136 -4.72 3.53 8.18
C PHE A 136 -3.27 3.83 8.59
N CYS A 137 -3.08 4.66 9.62
CA CYS A 137 -1.73 4.98 10.12
C CYS A 137 -1.02 3.77 10.72
N GLU A 138 -1.76 2.88 11.40
CA GLU A 138 -1.22 1.64 11.96
C GLU A 138 -0.81 0.67 10.84
N LEU A 139 -1.65 0.47 9.85
CA LEU A 139 -1.35 -0.35 8.67
C LEU A 139 -0.14 0.19 7.89
N ASP A 140 -0.02 1.52 7.72
CA ASP A 140 1.16 2.17 7.13
C ASP A 140 2.42 1.87 7.92
N GLU A 141 2.38 1.98 9.25
CA GLU A 141 3.54 1.71 10.10
C GLU A 141 3.99 0.25 10.02
N ILE A 142 3.04 -0.69 10.01
CA ILE A 142 3.32 -2.12 9.83
C ILE A 142 3.92 -2.35 8.43
N ASN A 143 3.28 -1.84 7.38
CA ASN A 143 3.69 -1.98 5.99
C ASN A 143 5.14 -1.54 5.76
N ARG A 144 5.56 -0.42 6.36
CA ARG A 144 6.93 0.10 6.25
C ARG A 144 7.99 -0.74 6.95
N ARG A 145 7.60 -1.61 7.89
CA ARG A 145 8.50 -2.49 8.65
C ARG A 145 8.58 -3.90 8.07
N MET A 146 7.71 -4.24 7.13
CA MET A 146 7.74 -5.51 6.42
C MET A 146 8.83 -5.52 5.35
N PHE A 147 9.36 -6.69 5.07
CA PHE A 147 10.12 -6.93 3.85
C PHE A 147 9.19 -7.40 2.74
N THR A 148 9.57 -7.18 1.49
CA THR A 148 8.76 -7.62 0.34
C THR A 148 8.44 -9.12 0.36
N SER A 149 9.38 -9.93 0.87
CA SER A 149 9.18 -11.38 1.04
C SER A 149 8.19 -11.77 2.14
N ASP A 150 7.85 -10.86 3.06
CA ASP A 150 6.91 -11.15 4.15
C ASP A 150 5.47 -11.15 3.65
N TYR A 151 5.17 -10.39 2.60
CA TYR A 151 3.83 -10.39 1.99
C TYR A 151 3.45 -11.76 1.47
N ASP A 152 4.38 -12.45 0.80
CA ASP A 152 4.11 -13.80 0.30
C ASP A 152 3.83 -14.79 1.44
N VAL A 153 4.55 -14.68 2.54
CA VAL A 153 4.33 -15.51 3.73
C VAL A 153 2.96 -15.20 4.34
N LEU A 154 2.66 -13.92 4.58
CA LEU A 154 1.38 -13.50 5.18
C LEU A 154 0.18 -13.91 4.31
N PHE A 155 0.26 -13.68 3.00
CA PHE A 155 -0.83 -13.97 2.09
C PHE A 155 -1.03 -15.47 1.86
N ASN A 156 0.06 -16.26 1.83
CA ASN A 156 -0.05 -17.73 1.80
C ASN A 156 -0.62 -18.27 3.11
N PHE A 157 -0.18 -17.72 4.24
CA PHE A 157 -0.67 -18.11 5.55
C PHE A 157 -2.19 -17.90 5.67
N ALA A 158 -2.70 -16.77 5.19
CA ALA A 158 -4.12 -16.45 5.22
C ALA A 158 -4.97 -17.34 4.29
N LEU A 159 -4.38 -17.88 3.20
CA LEU A 159 -5.11 -18.74 2.25
C LEU A 159 -5.22 -20.19 2.72
N PHE A 160 -4.26 -20.69 3.48
CA PHE A 160 -4.12 -22.13 3.77
C PHE A 160 -4.46 -22.51 5.21
N GLU A 161 -4.89 -21.56 6.06
CA GLU A 161 -5.29 -21.72 7.48
C GLU A 161 -4.34 -22.57 8.37
N GLU A 162 -3.48 -23.40 7.77
CA GLU A 162 -2.48 -24.25 8.42
C GLU A 162 -1.23 -24.28 7.56
N THR A 163 -0.23 -23.48 7.89
CA THR A 163 1.11 -23.81 7.45
C THR A 163 1.84 -24.53 8.58
N GLU A 164 2.12 -25.81 8.41
CA GLU A 164 3.28 -26.40 9.05
C GLU A 164 4.46 -25.53 8.65
N THR A 165 4.90 -24.68 9.56
CA THR A 165 6.01 -23.77 9.35
C THR A 165 7.23 -24.65 9.06
N GLN A 166 7.58 -24.76 7.77
CA GLN A 166 8.88 -25.30 7.42
C GLN A 166 9.92 -24.45 8.15
N HIS A 167 10.91 -25.08 8.75
CA HIS A 167 11.96 -24.43 9.54
C HIS A 167 12.59 -23.20 8.87
N THR A 168 12.50 -23.09 7.56
CA THR A 168 13.05 -22.02 6.72
C THR A 168 12.37 -20.66 6.89
N ASP A 169 11.10 -20.62 7.30
CA ASP A 169 10.32 -19.38 7.37
C ASP A 169 10.00 -18.94 8.80
N ARG A 170 10.51 -19.65 9.82
CA ARG A 170 10.21 -19.34 11.22
C ARG A 170 10.55 -17.89 11.58
N TYR A 171 11.69 -17.37 11.15
CA TYR A 171 12.09 -15.98 11.42
C TYR A 171 11.12 -14.95 10.78
N ARG A 172 10.44 -15.31 9.68
CA ARG A 172 9.42 -14.46 9.06
C ARG A 172 8.12 -14.49 9.85
N ILE A 173 7.73 -15.65 10.35
CA ILE A 173 6.59 -15.80 11.26
C ILE A 173 6.84 -15.01 12.54
N ASP A 174 8.04 -15.12 13.14
CA ASP A 174 8.42 -14.37 14.34
C ASP A 174 8.35 -12.85 14.07
N ARG A 175 8.79 -12.39 12.89
CA ARG A 175 8.66 -10.99 12.49
C ARG A 175 7.22 -10.56 12.29
N LEU A 176 6.39 -11.32 11.57
CA LEU A 176 4.97 -11.03 11.37
C LEU A 176 4.22 -11.00 12.72
N THR A 177 4.59 -11.89 13.64
CA THR A 177 4.06 -11.89 15.02
C THR A 177 4.51 -10.64 15.78
N SER A 178 5.77 -10.24 15.66
CA SER A 178 6.29 -9.02 16.30
C SER A 178 5.67 -7.73 15.74
N LEU A 179 5.19 -7.76 14.50
CA LEU A 179 4.43 -6.69 13.88
C LEU A 179 2.94 -6.72 14.24
N GLY A 180 2.51 -7.72 15.01
CA GLY A 180 1.13 -7.90 15.43
C GLY A 180 0.20 -8.47 14.36
N LEU A 181 0.72 -8.92 13.21
CA LEU A 181 -0.09 -9.48 12.12
C LEU A 181 -0.51 -10.94 12.39
N LEU A 182 0.32 -11.69 13.10
CA LEU A 182 0.05 -13.06 13.52
C LEU A 182 0.00 -13.14 15.04
N GLN A 183 -0.79 -14.08 15.54
CA GLN A 183 -0.84 -14.43 16.95
C GLN A 183 -0.85 -15.95 17.12
N PRO A 184 -0.31 -16.49 18.23
CA PRO A 184 -0.44 -17.92 18.54
C PRO A 184 -1.90 -18.31 18.71
N MET A 185 -2.31 -19.46 18.17
CA MET A 185 -3.65 -20.00 18.39
C MET A 185 -3.84 -20.45 19.84
N GLU A 186 -4.79 -19.86 20.53
CA GLU A 186 -5.13 -20.27 21.88
C GLU A 186 -5.99 -21.56 21.88
N GLY A 187 -5.59 -22.55 22.67
CA GLY A 187 -6.39 -23.75 22.94
C GLY A 187 -6.47 -24.79 21.82
N LYS A 188 -5.83 -24.59 20.69
CA LYS A 188 -5.78 -25.57 19.57
C LYS A 188 -4.47 -26.35 19.48
N GLN A 189 -3.58 -26.22 20.48
CA GLN A 189 -2.37 -27.03 20.53
C GLN A 189 -2.70 -28.43 21.02
N THR A 190 -2.31 -29.43 20.25
CA THR A 190 -2.40 -30.83 20.67
C THR A 190 -1.18 -31.20 21.52
N TRP A 191 -1.28 -32.28 22.32
CA TRP A 191 -0.14 -32.80 23.07
C TRP A 191 1.09 -33.09 22.16
N LYS A 192 0.82 -33.49 20.92
CA LYS A 192 1.84 -33.73 19.91
C LYS A 192 2.53 -32.45 19.46
N ASP A 193 1.77 -31.36 19.28
CA ASP A 193 2.32 -30.05 18.92
C ASP A 193 3.27 -29.52 20.02
N VAL A 194 2.92 -29.81 21.31
CA VAL A 194 3.76 -29.43 22.45
C VAL A 194 5.03 -30.26 22.52
N GLU A 195 4.95 -31.59 22.26
CA GLU A 195 6.12 -32.47 22.20
C GLU A 195 7.06 -32.12 21.05
N ASP A 196 6.53 -31.79 19.87
CA ASP A 196 7.27 -31.42 18.70
C ASP A 196 7.76 -29.95 18.73
N GLY A 197 7.37 -29.18 19.74
CA GLY A 197 7.70 -27.75 19.87
C GLY A 197 7.13 -26.89 18.75
N THR A 198 6.03 -27.33 18.12
CA THR A 198 5.33 -26.59 17.06
C THR A 198 4.29 -25.66 17.64
N THR A 199 4.35 -24.39 17.27
CA THR A 199 3.33 -23.40 17.61
C THR A 199 2.48 -23.12 16.38
N LYS A 200 1.17 -23.25 16.51
CA LYS A 200 0.22 -22.85 15.47
C LYS A 200 -0.10 -21.37 15.61
N TYR A 201 -0.22 -20.68 14.49
CA TYR A 201 -0.51 -19.26 14.43
C TYR A 201 -1.80 -19.01 13.65
N GLU A 202 -2.42 -17.88 13.89
CA GLU A 202 -3.56 -17.36 13.14
C GLU A 202 -3.36 -15.85 12.88
N LEU A 203 -4.13 -15.29 11.96
CA LEU A 203 -4.16 -13.84 11.76
C LEU A 203 -4.72 -13.17 13.02
N SER A 204 -4.07 -12.13 13.48
CA SER A 204 -4.65 -11.22 14.46
C SER A 204 -5.74 -10.34 13.82
N SER A 205 -6.51 -9.61 14.61
CA SER A 205 -7.52 -8.68 14.09
C SER A 205 -6.93 -7.64 13.13
N ILE A 206 -5.74 -7.11 13.40
CA ILE A 206 -5.06 -6.17 12.48
C ILE A 206 -4.47 -6.92 11.28
N GLY A 207 -4.05 -8.17 11.46
CA GLY A 207 -3.60 -9.06 10.39
C GLY A 207 -4.71 -9.36 9.39
N GLU A 208 -5.93 -9.62 9.85
CA GLU A 208 -7.12 -9.79 9.00
C GLU A 208 -7.41 -8.53 8.18
N ILE A 209 -7.38 -7.35 8.81
CA ILE A 209 -7.58 -6.07 8.13
C ILE A 209 -6.46 -5.83 7.10
N PHE A 210 -5.21 -6.11 7.46
CA PHE A 210 -4.06 -5.99 6.55
C PHE A 210 -4.22 -6.91 5.34
N TYR A 211 -4.58 -8.18 5.56
CA TYR A 211 -4.81 -9.15 4.50
C TYR A 211 -5.98 -8.72 3.60
N GLN A 212 -7.11 -8.38 4.21
CA GLN A 212 -8.34 -8.01 3.48
C GLN A 212 -8.13 -6.84 2.53
N TYR A 213 -7.38 -5.82 2.95
CA TYR A 213 -7.22 -4.59 2.16
C TYR A 213 -5.88 -4.47 1.45
N GLY A 214 -4.86 -5.25 1.83
CA GLY A 214 -3.54 -5.23 1.20
C GLY A 214 -3.31 -6.27 0.10
N ASN A 215 -4.18 -7.29 0.00
CA ASN A 215 -3.95 -8.46 -0.88
C ASN A 215 -4.44 -8.29 -2.33
N CYS A 216 -5.13 -7.21 -2.66
CA CYS A 216 -5.71 -7.03 -4.00
C CYS A 216 -4.68 -7.07 -5.15
N ALA A 217 -3.42 -6.76 -4.88
CA ALA A 217 -2.35 -6.79 -5.90
C ALA A 217 -1.96 -8.21 -6.35
N ARG A 218 -2.33 -9.26 -5.60
CA ARG A 218 -1.99 -10.65 -5.94
C ARG A 218 -3.02 -11.31 -6.84
N ILE A 219 -4.27 -10.84 -6.81
CA ILE A 219 -5.36 -11.40 -7.63
C ILE A 219 -5.06 -11.19 -9.11
N GLU A 220 -4.50 -10.06 -9.51
CA GLU A 220 -4.14 -9.78 -10.91
C GLU A 220 -2.96 -10.62 -11.44
N LYS A 221 -2.07 -11.12 -10.55
CA LYS A 221 -0.96 -12.01 -10.93
C LYS A 221 -1.39 -13.47 -11.08
N LEU A 222 -2.50 -13.89 -10.48
CA LEU A 222 -3.01 -15.27 -10.55
C LEU A 222 -3.96 -15.49 -11.73
N GLU A 223 -4.45 -14.44 -12.37
CA GLU A 223 -5.32 -14.52 -13.55
C GLU A 223 -4.55 -14.38 -14.89
N LYS A 224 -3.23 -14.28 -14.86
CA LYS A 224 -2.33 -14.32 -16.03
C LYS A 224 -1.46 -15.57 -16.02
#